data_fca6d5c4f3c087c8d14b5ee49c527a72
#
_entry.id   fca6d5c4f3c087c8d14b5ee49c527a72
#
_cell.length_a   1.000
_cell.length_b   1.000
_cell.length_c   1.000
_cell.angle_alpha   90.00
_cell.angle_beta   90.00
_cell.angle_gamma   90.00
#
_symmetry.space_group_name_H-M   'P 1'
#
loop_
_entity.id
_entity.type
_entity.pdbx_description
1 polymer ?
#
loop_
_entity_poly.entity_id
_entity_poly.type
_entity_poly.pdbx_seq_one_letter_code
_entity_poly.pdbx_strand_id
1 'polypeptide(L)'
;MSEELKLNENVGAPQPDALAQIASVDPSPAVGGMHPFTPAMLSRLKKQRQLLSELEHALKNHEFCFFLQPKCNSMTRAIVGMEALVRWNHPTRGCVPPSEFMPLLESTGLVTQLDQYIWESVCKTLHKWQESGSNLVPVSVNVSVVDIVNLDVPQIFSNLVEKYQLEPKLLLAEITETMQAGNPSLGENT
;
A
#
# COMPACT_ATOMS: atom_id res chain seq x y z
N MET A 1 15.39 -28.23 -10.67
CA MET A 1 14.05 -28.37 -11.27
C MET A 1 13.32 -27.09 -10.93
N SER A 2 13.14 -26.25 -11.92
CA SER A 2 12.57 -24.90 -11.77
C SER A 2 11.05 -25.04 -11.91
N GLU A 3 10.32 -24.87 -10.82
CA GLU A 3 8.87 -24.72 -10.88
C GLU A 3 8.56 -23.22 -11.10
N GLU A 4 8.16 -22.93 -12.32
CA GLU A 4 7.57 -21.63 -12.68
C GLU A 4 6.23 -21.47 -11.95
N LEU A 5 6.18 -20.48 -11.06
CA LEU A 5 4.94 -19.98 -10.45
C LEU A 5 4.07 -19.39 -11.56
N LYS A 6 3.05 -20.13 -11.97
CA LYS A 6 1.95 -19.59 -12.79
C LYS A 6 1.21 -18.55 -11.99
N LEU A 7 1.46 -17.29 -12.31
CA LEU A 7 0.61 -16.17 -11.91
C LEU A 7 -0.80 -16.41 -12.44
N ASN A 8 -1.77 -16.29 -11.56
CA ASN A 8 -3.18 -16.44 -11.88
C ASN A 8 -3.60 -15.28 -12.81
N GLU A 9 -3.80 -15.57 -14.10
CA GLU A 9 -4.09 -14.61 -15.17
C GLU A 9 -5.53 -14.05 -15.13
N ASN A 10 -6.10 -13.84 -13.96
CA ASN A 10 -7.45 -13.30 -13.85
C ASN A 10 -7.53 -12.02 -12.99
N VAL A 11 -6.54 -11.14 -13.12
CA VAL A 11 -6.67 -9.76 -12.66
C VAL A 11 -7.08 -8.93 -13.86
N GLY A 12 -8.36 -8.59 -13.92
CA GLY A 12 -8.95 -7.78 -14.99
C GLY A 12 -8.10 -6.54 -15.26
N ALA A 13 -7.91 -6.24 -16.55
CA ALA A 13 -7.21 -5.04 -16.98
C ALA A 13 -7.81 -3.80 -16.29
N PRO A 14 -7.00 -2.83 -15.88
CA PRO A 14 -7.49 -1.61 -15.24
C PRO A 14 -8.49 -0.94 -16.20
N GLN A 15 -9.69 -0.68 -15.71
CA GLN A 15 -10.75 -0.03 -16.45
C GLN A 15 -10.26 1.32 -16.97
N PRO A 16 -10.53 1.69 -18.22
CA PRO A 16 -10.09 2.96 -18.81
C PRO A 16 -10.64 4.22 -18.10
N ASP A 17 -11.62 4.06 -17.22
CA ASP A 17 -12.25 5.15 -16.47
C ASP A 17 -11.47 5.65 -15.25
N ALA A 18 -10.42 4.96 -14.81
CA ALA A 18 -9.59 5.44 -13.70
C ALA A 18 -8.92 6.79 -14.00
N LEU A 19 -8.67 7.08 -15.28
CA LEU A 19 -8.14 8.39 -15.72
C LEU A 19 -9.20 9.51 -15.73
N ALA A 20 -10.48 9.15 -15.81
CA ALA A 20 -11.58 10.13 -15.75
C ALA A 20 -11.87 10.58 -14.31
N GLN A 21 -11.61 9.73 -13.32
CA GLN A 21 -11.84 10.05 -11.91
C GLN A 21 -10.79 11.01 -11.33
N ILE A 22 -9.58 11.07 -11.90
CA ILE A 22 -8.54 12.03 -11.48
C ILE A 22 -8.91 13.48 -11.89
N ALA A 23 -9.82 13.65 -12.82
CA ALA A 23 -10.28 14.96 -13.28
C ALA A 23 -11.40 15.58 -12.43
N SER A 24 -11.96 14.84 -11.45
CA SER A 24 -13.19 15.24 -10.75
C SER A 24 -13.00 15.80 -9.34
N VAL A 25 -11.81 16.23 -8.94
CA VAL A 25 -11.60 16.88 -7.64
C VAL A 25 -11.42 18.39 -7.82
N ASP A 26 -12.52 19.05 -8.13
CA ASP A 26 -12.73 20.46 -7.77
C ASP A 26 -14.25 20.74 -7.66
N PRO A 27 -14.83 20.83 -6.46
CA PRO A 27 -16.23 21.14 -6.28
C PRO A 27 -16.42 22.66 -6.18
N SER A 28 -16.35 23.34 -7.30
CA SER A 28 -16.88 24.69 -7.38
C SER A 28 -17.95 24.75 -8.48
N PRO A 29 -19.22 25.06 -8.17
CA PRO A 29 -20.24 25.17 -9.19
C PRO A 29 -20.10 26.50 -9.90
N ALA A 30 -19.36 26.51 -11.00
CA ALA A 30 -19.33 27.63 -11.92
C ALA A 30 -19.95 27.24 -13.25
N VAL A 31 -21.03 27.91 -13.52
CA VAL A 31 -21.75 28.05 -14.78
C VAL A 31 -20.85 27.88 -16.01
N GLY A 32 -21.16 26.89 -16.85
CA GLY A 32 -20.94 26.76 -18.29
C GLY A 32 -19.75 27.47 -18.95
N GLY A 33 -18.52 27.16 -18.54
CA GLY A 33 -17.33 27.63 -19.25
C GLY A 33 -16.27 26.54 -19.25
N MET A 34 -15.84 26.08 -20.46
CA MET A 34 -14.62 25.28 -20.59
C MET A 34 -13.43 26.13 -20.14
N HIS A 35 -12.94 25.90 -18.92
CA HIS A 35 -11.69 26.53 -18.50
C HIS A 35 -10.53 25.82 -19.20
N PRO A 36 -9.71 26.51 -19.98
CA PRO A 36 -8.54 25.90 -20.60
C PRO A 36 -7.58 25.44 -19.50
N PHE A 37 -7.03 24.24 -19.64
CA PHE A 37 -6.00 23.73 -18.73
C PHE A 37 -4.84 24.71 -18.63
N THR A 38 -4.53 25.13 -17.42
CA THR A 38 -3.35 25.99 -17.23
C THR A 38 -2.08 25.19 -17.45
N PRO A 39 -0.96 25.84 -17.87
CA PRO A 39 0.34 25.17 -17.98
C PRO A 39 0.77 24.45 -16.70
N ALA A 40 0.41 24.99 -15.53
CA ALA A 40 0.67 24.36 -14.23
C ALA A 40 -0.13 23.05 -14.05
N MET A 41 -1.42 23.03 -14.42
CA MET A 41 -2.25 21.82 -14.39
C MET A 41 -1.70 20.74 -15.34
N LEU A 42 -1.31 21.10 -16.54
CA LEU A 42 -0.70 20.18 -17.49
C LEU A 42 0.62 19.59 -16.97
N SER A 43 1.45 20.44 -16.35
CA SER A 43 2.70 19.97 -15.72
C SER A 43 2.43 19.00 -14.57
N ARG A 44 1.44 19.27 -13.72
CA ARG A 44 1.02 18.37 -12.63
C ARG A 44 0.55 17.03 -13.16
N LEU A 45 -0.32 17.01 -14.17
CA LEU A 45 -0.82 15.78 -14.80
C LEU A 45 0.31 14.95 -15.43
N LYS A 46 1.28 15.61 -16.08
CA LYS A 46 2.44 14.91 -16.64
C LYS A 46 3.26 14.23 -15.54
N LYS A 47 3.53 14.94 -14.44
CA LYS A 47 4.26 14.38 -13.29
C LYS A 47 3.52 13.20 -12.65
N GLN A 48 2.20 13.30 -12.50
CA GLN A 48 1.39 12.19 -11.96
C GLN A 48 1.43 10.97 -12.87
N ARG A 49 1.30 11.14 -14.20
CA ARG A 49 1.42 10.04 -15.16
C ARG A 49 2.79 9.39 -15.14
N GLN A 50 3.83 10.20 -15.05
CA GLN A 50 5.20 9.68 -14.95
C GLN A 50 5.37 8.86 -13.68
N LEU A 51 4.97 9.40 -12.53
CA LEU A 51 5.06 8.69 -11.26
C LEU A 51 4.24 7.40 -11.28
N LEU A 52 3.04 7.40 -11.85
CA LEU A 52 2.23 6.18 -11.98
C LEU A 52 2.94 5.10 -12.79
N SER A 53 3.53 5.45 -13.93
CA SER A 53 4.32 4.52 -14.73
C SER A 53 5.54 3.98 -14.00
N GLU A 54 6.22 4.83 -13.21
CA GLU A 54 7.34 4.42 -12.35
C GLU A 54 6.87 3.43 -11.27
N LEU A 55 5.71 3.67 -10.65
CA LEU A 55 5.13 2.79 -9.62
C LEU A 55 4.70 1.43 -10.18
N GLU A 56 4.06 1.40 -11.34
CA GLU A 56 3.72 0.14 -12.04
C GLU A 56 4.99 -0.68 -12.38
N HIS A 57 6.04 0.01 -12.81
CA HIS A 57 7.33 -0.63 -13.08
C HIS A 57 7.96 -1.15 -11.77
N ALA A 58 7.92 -0.35 -10.71
CA ALA A 58 8.48 -0.70 -9.41
C ALA A 58 7.82 -1.94 -8.79
N LEU A 59 6.49 -2.07 -8.92
CA LEU A 59 5.74 -3.26 -8.49
C LEU A 59 6.22 -4.51 -9.24
N LYS A 60 6.40 -4.42 -10.56
CA LYS A 60 6.84 -5.55 -11.40
C LYS A 60 8.30 -5.95 -11.13
N ASN A 61 9.15 -5.00 -10.76
CA ASN A 61 10.58 -5.23 -10.53
C ASN A 61 10.95 -5.41 -9.06
N HIS A 62 9.96 -5.54 -8.18
CA HIS A 62 10.18 -5.77 -6.75
C HIS A 62 11.06 -4.69 -6.09
N GLU A 63 10.87 -3.42 -6.49
CA GLU A 63 11.61 -2.29 -5.93
C GLU A 63 11.07 -1.87 -4.54
N PHE A 64 9.92 -2.40 -4.15
CA PHE A 64 9.37 -2.16 -2.82
C PHE A 64 9.96 -3.12 -1.79
N CYS A 65 10.24 -2.59 -0.62
CA CYS A 65 10.65 -3.34 0.56
C CYS A 65 9.91 -2.82 1.79
N PHE A 66 10.15 -3.40 2.93
CA PHE A 66 9.63 -2.88 4.20
C PHE A 66 10.75 -2.75 5.23
N PHE A 67 10.58 -1.77 6.11
CA PHE A 67 11.38 -1.61 7.31
C PHE A 67 10.54 -2.04 8.50
N LEU A 68 11.20 -2.55 9.53
CA LEU A 68 10.54 -2.98 10.75
C LEU A 68 10.76 -1.95 11.84
N GLN A 69 9.65 -1.41 12.34
CA GLN A 69 9.66 -0.51 13.51
C GLN A 69 9.25 -1.31 14.75
N PRO A 70 10.12 -1.39 15.79
CA PRO A 70 9.81 -2.15 16.98
C PRO A 70 8.71 -1.47 17.80
N LYS A 71 7.77 -2.28 18.31
CA LYS A 71 6.76 -1.91 19.30
C LYS A 71 7.23 -2.41 20.67
N CYS A 72 7.45 -1.49 21.59
CA CYS A 72 7.96 -1.80 22.91
C CYS A 72 6.90 -1.64 23.98
N ASN A 73 6.91 -2.51 24.97
CA ASN A 73 6.15 -2.33 26.18
C ASN A 73 6.73 -1.14 26.96
N SER A 74 5.90 -0.16 27.31
CA SER A 74 6.33 1.09 27.94
C SER A 74 6.97 0.90 29.32
N MET A 75 6.58 -0.14 30.06
CA MET A 75 7.08 -0.42 31.41
C MET A 75 8.33 -1.29 31.39
N THR A 76 8.31 -2.37 30.62
CA THR A 76 9.41 -3.37 30.62
C THR A 76 10.49 -3.08 29.58
N ARG A 77 10.23 -2.18 28.62
CA ARG A 77 11.09 -1.89 27.45
C ARG A 77 11.32 -3.09 26.53
N ALA A 78 10.67 -4.22 26.79
CA ALA A 78 10.76 -5.38 25.93
C ALA A 78 10.06 -5.12 24.60
N ILE A 79 10.63 -5.64 23.50
CA ILE A 79 9.99 -5.64 22.18
C ILE A 79 8.85 -6.67 22.23
N VAL A 80 7.63 -6.22 21.95
CA VAL A 80 6.41 -7.03 21.99
C VAL A 80 5.83 -7.28 20.58
N GLY A 81 6.35 -6.61 19.59
CA GLY A 81 5.96 -6.72 18.19
C GLY A 81 6.76 -5.79 17.30
N MET A 82 6.50 -5.84 16.01
CA MET A 82 7.09 -4.94 15.02
C MET A 82 5.99 -4.48 14.05
N GLU A 83 6.17 -3.32 13.45
CA GLU A 83 5.34 -2.83 12.36
C GLU A 83 6.14 -2.80 11.06
N ALA A 84 5.58 -3.39 10.01
CA ALA A 84 6.16 -3.37 8.69
C ALA A 84 5.76 -2.08 7.96
N LEU A 85 6.73 -1.23 7.70
CA LEU A 85 6.56 0.06 7.05
C LEU A 85 7.14 0.01 5.65
N VAL A 86 6.29 0.10 4.64
CA VAL A 86 6.69 0.08 3.24
C VAL A 86 7.69 1.19 2.91
N ARG A 87 8.64 0.86 2.02
CA ARG A 87 9.62 1.78 1.45
C ARG A 87 9.80 1.45 -0.02
N TRP A 88 9.99 2.45 -0.83
CA TRP A 88 10.34 2.27 -2.23
C TRP A 88 11.85 2.46 -2.42
N ASN A 89 12.53 1.39 -2.75
CA ASN A 89 13.96 1.40 -3.06
C ASN A 89 14.16 1.78 -4.54
N HIS A 90 13.99 3.06 -4.82
CA HIS A 90 14.04 3.58 -6.19
C HIS A 90 15.48 3.53 -6.72
N PRO A 91 15.73 3.03 -7.94
CA PRO A 91 17.09 2.79 -8.46
C PRO A 91 17.98 4.04 -8.55
N THR A 92 17.39 5.22 -8.71
CA THR A 92 18.17 6.47 -8.84
C THR A 92 17.93 7.47 -7.71
N ARG A 93 16.79 7.39 -6.99
CA ARG A 93 16.43 8.30 -5.90
C ARG A 93 16.74 7.74 -4.51
N GLY A 94 17.12 6.46 -4.43
CA GLY A 94 17.31 5.76 -3.17
C GLY A 94 15.99 5.44 -2.47
N CYS A 95 15.98 5.46 -1.14
CA CYS A 95 14.79 5.11 -0.35
C CYS A 95 13.76 6.24 -0.37
N VAL A 96 12.67 6.05 -1.09
CA VAL A 96 11.56 7.01 -1.21
C VAL A 96 10.51 6.73 -0.13
N PRO A 97 10.06 7.74 0.63
CA PRO A 97 9.09 7.56 1.70
C PRO A 97 7.66 7.39 1.16
N PRO A 98 6.77 6.69 1.91
CA PRO A 98 5.39 6.44 1.49
C PRO A 98 4.58 7.69 1.14
N SER A 99 4.83 8.81 1.83
CA SER A 99 4.13 10.07 1.59
C SER A 99 4.22 10.59 0.15
N GLU A 100 5.24 10.16 -0.60
CA GLU A 100 5.42 10.57 -2.00
C GLU A 100 4.62 9.73 -3.00
N PHE A 101 4.31 8.46 -2.68
CA PHE A 101 3.69 7.54 -3.63
C PHE A 101 2.36 6.94 -3.17
N MET A 102 2.12 6.78 -1.87
CA MET A 102 0.88 6.18 -1.36
C MET A 102 -0.39 6.88 -1.84
N PRO A 103 -0.49 8.24 -1.83
CA PRO A 103 -1.71 8.90 -2.30
C PRO A 103 -2.07 8.57 -3.76
N LEU A 104 -1.07 8.34 -4.61
CA LEU A 104 -1.31 7.98 -6.01
C LEU A 104 -1.72 6.51 -6.13
N LEU A 105 -1.10 5.60 -5.40
CA LEU A 105 -1.47 4.19 -5.37
C LEU A 105 -2.90 3.98 -4.85
N GLU A 106 -3.28 4.69 -3.79
CA GLU A 106 -4.64 4.66 -3.24
C GLU A 106 -5.66 5.18 -4.25
N SER A 107 -5.41 6.33 -4.88
CA SER A 107 -6.32 6.93 -5.85
C SER A 107 -6.50 6.11 -7.13
N THR A 108 -5.55 5.22 -7.44
CA THR A 108 -5.59 4.36 -8.63
C THR A 108 -5.95 2.91 -8.31
N GLY A 109 -6.09 2.55 -7.03
CA GLY A 109 -6.35 1.18 -6.58
C GLY A 109 -5.14 0.25 -6.66
N LEU A 110 -3.97 0.73 -7.09
CA LEU A 110 -2.73 -0.06 -7.13
C LEU A 110 -2.20 -0.39 -5.73
N VAL A 111 -2.69 0.29 -4.71
CA VAL A 111 -2.34 0.03 -3.30
C VAL A 111 -2.57 -1.44 -2.93
N THR A 112 -3.66 -2.05 -3.40
CA THR A 112 -3.97 -3.47 -3.10
C THR A 112 -2.91 -4.44 -3.60
N GLN A 113 -2.26 -4.14 -4.73
CA GLN A 113 -1.16 -4.96 -5.26
C GLN A 113 0.10 -4.79 -4.41
N LEU A 114 0.40 -3.56 -3.99
CA LEU A 114 1.53 -3.29 -3.11
C LEU A 114 1.34 -3.94 -1.75
N ASP A 115 0.16 -3.81 -1.15
CA ASP A 115 -0.12 -4.33 0.17
C ASP A 115 -0.03 -5.86 0.20
N GLN A 116 -0.63 -6.56 -0.77
CA GLN A 116 -0.48 -8.01 -0.91
C GLN A 116 1.00 -8.43 -1.08
N TYR A 117 1.78 -7.70 -1.87
CA TYR A 117 3.22 -7.95 -2.02
C TYR A 117 3.97 -7.80 -0.70
N ILE A 118 3.66 -6.76 0.08
CA ILE A 118 4.28 -6.52 1.40
C ILE A 118 3.86 -7.60 2.40
N TRP A 119 2.56 -7.96 2.46
CA TRP A 119 2.06 -9.02 3.35
C TRP A 119 2.79 -10.34 3.08
N GLU A 120 2.90 -10.73 1.82
CA GLU A 120 3.62 -11.94 1.46
C GLU A 120 5.12 -11.85 1.79
N SER A 121 5.75 -10.70 1.57
CA SER A 121 7.16 -10.47 1.88
C SER A 121 7.45 -10.55 3.38
N VAL A 122 6.53 -10.07 4.22
CA VAL A 122 6.59 -10.21 5.68
C VAL A 122 6.48 -11.68 6.09
N CYS A 123 5.52 -12.42 5.52
CA CYS A 123 5.37 -13.86 5.80
C CYS A 123 6.62 -14.66 5.41
N LYS A 124 7.21 -14.38 4.24
CA LYS A 124 8.49 -14.98 3.82
C LYS A 124 9.62 -14.70 4.82
N THR A 125 9.65 -13.51 5.36
CA THR A 125 10.68 -13.11 6.34
C THR A 125 10.47 -13.80 7.68
N LEU A 126 9.24 -13.85 8.18
CA LEU A 126 8.88 -14.57 9.40
C LEU A 126 9.21 -16.06 9.29
N HIS A 127 8.89 -16.69 8.17
CA HIS A 127 9.21 -18.09 7.90
C HIS A 127 10.73 -18.35 7.95
N LYS A 128 11.55 -17.52 7.29
CA LYS A 128 13.00 -17.63 7.34
C LYS A 128 13.56 -17.48 8.77
N TRP A 129 13.00 -16.58 9.56
CA TRP A 129 13.40 -16.42 10.96
C TRP A 129 12.99 -17.62 11.81
N GLN A 130 11.82 -18.20 11.55
CA GLN A 130 11.38 -19.45 12.20
C GLN A 130 12.34 -20.59 11.90
N GLU A 131 12.73 -20.78 10.64
CA GLU A 131 13.69 -21.80 10.24
C GLU A 131 15.08 -21.59 10.87
N SER A 132 15.49 -20.34 11.10
CA SER A 132 16.76 -20.02 11.75
C SER A 132 16.73 -20.17 13.27
N GLY A 133 15.59 -20.51 13.86
CA GLY A 133 15.44 -20.66 15.32
C GLY A 133 15.40 -19.32 16.07
N SER A 134 15.13 -18.21 15.38
CA SER A 134 15.03 -16.89 15.99
C SER A 134 13.80 -16.77 16.87
N ASN A 135 13.89 -15.98 17.95
CA ASN A 135 12.72 -15.63 18.74
C ASN A 135 11.82 -14.69 17.93
N LEU A 136 10.64 -15.19 17.55
CA LEU A 136 9.69 -14.42 16.77
C LEU A 136 8.82 -13.56 17.66
N VAL A 137 8.56 -12.34 17.18
CA VAL A 137 7.54 -11.45 17.70
C VAL A 137 6.51 -11.18 16.59
N PRO A 138 5.26 -10.85 16.94
CA PRO A 138 4.26 -10.49 15.94
C PRO A 138 4.72 -9.33 15.06
N VAL A 139 4.43 -9.41 13.77
CA VAL A 139 4.63 -8.32 12.81
C VAL A 139 3.27 -7.86 12.31
N SER A 140 2.97 -6.57 12.51
CA SER A 140 1.79 -5.95 11.94
C SER A 140 2.09 -5.38 10.55
N VAL A 141 1.10 -5.51 9.69
CA VAL A 141 1.10 -4.94 8.34
C VAL A 141 -0.12 -4.05 8.18
N ASN A 142 0.04 -2.97 7.43
CA ASN A 142 -1.05 -2.05 7.15
C ASN A 142 -2.04 -2.70 6.17
N VAL A 143 -3.33 -2.46 6.41
CA VAL A 143 -4.46 -2.83 5.56
C VAL A 143 -5.28 -1.58 5.30
N SER A 144 -5.37 -1.17 4.06
CA SER A 144 -6.11 0.02 3.67
C SER A 144 -7.62 -0.23 3.60
N VAL A 145 -8.43 0.81 3.67
CA VAL A 145 -9.87 0.70 3.40
C VAL A 145 -10.13 0.19 1.99
N VAL A 146 -9.27 0.54 1.03
CA VAL A 146 -9.35 0.06 -0.36
C VAL A 146 -9.19 -1.47 -0.42
N ASP A 147 -8.29 -2.04 0.40
CA ASP A 147 -8.13 -3.50 0.49
C ASP A 147 -9.39 -4.17 1.04
N ILE A 148 -9.95 -3.62 2.13
CA ILE A 148 -11.14 -4.19 2.77
C ILE A 148 -12.34 -4.22 1.81
N VAL A 149 -12.46 -3.21 0.95
CA VAL A 149 -13.56 -3.12 -0.02
C VAL A 149 -13.36 -4.05 -1.22
N ASN A 150 -12.10 -4.24 -1.66
CA ASN A 150 -11.81 -4.93 -2.93
C ASN A 150 -11.31 -6.37 -2.75
N LEU A 151 -10.87 -6.76 -1.55
CA LEU A 151 -10.24 -8.06 -1.29
C LEU A 151 -10.92 -8.79 -0.14
N ASP A 152 -10.87 -10.12 -0.18
CA ASP A 152 -11.16 -10.95 0.99
C ASP A 152 -9.89 -11.05 1.85
N VAL A 153 -9.61 -9.98 2.60
CA VAL A 153 -8.40 -9.86 3.42
C VAL A 153 -8.26 -11.04 4.41
N PRO A 154 -9.32 -11.46 5.14
CA PRO A 154 -9.23 -12.62 6.02
C PRO A 154 -8.79 -13.91 5.31
N GLN A 155 -9.32 -14.16 4.11
CA GLN A 155 -8.93 -15.35 3.33
C GLN A 155 -7.50 -15.26 2.83
N ILE A 156 -7.06 -14.08 2.38
CA ILE A 156 -5.66 -13.86 1.95
C ILE A 156 -4.70 -14.11 3.10
N PHE A 157 -4.98 -13.56 4.29
CA PHE A 157 -4.14 -13.76 5.47
C PHE A 157 -4.10 -15.23 5.91
N SER A 158 -5.24 -15.94 5.89
CA SER A 158 -5.31 -17.36 6.17
C SER A 158 -4.42 -18.16 5.22
N ASN A 159 -4.53 -17.89 3.92
CA ASN A 159 -3.74 -18.55 2.89
C ASN A 159 -2.23 -18.27 3.06
N LEU A 160 -1.84 -17.04 3.42
CA LEU A 160 -0.45 -16.68 3.65
C LEU A 160 0.12 -17.39 4.88
N VAL A 161 -0.62 -17.42 5.98
CA VAL A 161 -0.22 -18.10 7.21
C VAL A 161 -0.03 -19.60 6.96
N GLU A 162 -0.96 -20.24 6.24
CA GLU A 162 -0.87 -21.65 5.85
C GLU A 162 0.33 -21.90 4.91
N LYS A 163 0.46 -21.09 3.85
CA LYS A 163 1.52 -21.22 2.85
C LYS A 163 2.91 -21.17 3.48
N TYR A 164 3.12 -20.27 4.44
CA TYR A 164 4.41 -20.06 5.11
C TYR A 164 4.52 -20.79 6.45
N GLN A 165 3.55 -21.64 6.80
CA GLN A 165 3.54 -22.46 8.02
C GLN A 165 3.81 -21.63 9.29
N LEU A 166 3.18 -20.47 9.39
CA LEU A 166 3.31 -19.55 10.51
C LEU A 166 2.24 -19.79 11.56
N GLU A 167 2.54 -19.44 12.81
CA GLU A 167 1.47 -19.30 13.80
C GLU A 167 0.64 -18.04 13.47
N PRO A 168 -0.71 -18.12 13.45
CA PRO A 168 -1.58 -16.98 13.08
C PRO A 168 -1.30 -15.69 13.86
N LYS A 169 -0.88 -15.81 15.12
CA LYS A 169 -0.55 -14.68 15.98
C LYS A 169 0.67 -13.85 15.51
N LEU A 170 1.47 -14.39 14.58
CA LEU A 170 2.69 -13.71 14.10
C LEU A 170 2.42 -12.68 13.00
N LEU A 171 1.27 -12.76 12.30
CA LEU A 171 0.86 -11.80 11.29
C LEU A 171 -0.38 -11.04 11.77
N LEU A 172 -0.24 -9.74 11.98
CA LEU A 172 -1.32 -8.88 12.47
C LEU A 172 -1.70 -7.85 11.41
N ALA A 173 -3.00 -7.62 11.25
CA ALA A 173 -3.52 -6.55 10.41
C ALA A 173 -3.72 -5.26 11.23
N GLU A 174 -3.20 -4.13 10.75
CA GLU A 174 -3.52 -2.80 11.26
C GLU A 174 -4.32 -2.05 10.20
N ILE A 175 -5.59 -1.74 10.53
CA ILE A 175 -6.46 -1.00 9.62
C ILE A 175 -6.08 0.47 9.71
N THR A 176 -5.61 1.01 8.58
CA THR A 176 -5.30 2.44 8.46
C THR A 176 -6.50 3.18 7.89
N GLU A 177 -7.03 4.13 8.68
CA GLU A 177 -7.97 5.10 8.15
C GLU A 177 -7.20 6.02 7.19
N THR A 178 -7.56 5.99 5.90
CA THR A 178 -7.08 6.99 4.96
C THR A 178 -7.70 8.31 5.38
N MET A 179 -6.95 9.15 6.08
CA MET A 179 -7.37 10.53 6.30
C MET A 179 -7.47 11.18 4.92
N GLN A 180 -8.68 11.25 4.37
CA GLN A 180 -8.98 12.20 3.30
C GLN A 180 -8.68 13.58 3.86
N ALA A 181 -7.54 14.12 3.49
CA ALA A 181 -7.23 15.52 3.68
C ALA A 181 -8.18 16.34 2.79
N GLY A 182 -9.35 16.68 3.32
CA GLY A 182 -10.33 17.45 2.56
C GLY A 182 -11.72 17.50 3.20
N ASN A 183 -11.84 17.90 4.47
CA ASN A 183 -12.94 18.77 4.90
C ASN A 183 -12.73 19.31 6.32
N PRO A 184 -12.21 20.54 6.50
CA PRO A 184 -12.26 21.22 7.78
C PRO A 184 -13.56 22.07 7.82
N SER A 185 -14.72 21.44 7.95
CA SER A 185 -15.96 22.17 8.27
C SER A 185 -17.06 21.20 8.69
N LEU A 186 -17.00 20.75 9.95
CA LEU A 186 -18.18 20.39 10.74
C LEU A 186 -17.74 20.28 12.20
N GLY A 187 -17.87 21.38 12.93
CA GLY A 187 -17.69 21.29 14.36
C GLY A 187 -17.42 22.60 15.08
N GLU A 188 -18.30 23.57 14.91
CA GLU A 188 -18.56 24.54 15.98
C GLU A 188 -19.93 25.14 15.74
N ASN A 189 -20.92 24.56 16.42
CA ASN A 189 -22.11 25.28 16.88
C ASN A 189 -22.71 24.47 18.03
N THR A 190 -22.45 24.90 19.21
CA THR A 190 -23.27 25.15 20.39
C THR A 190 -22.43 25.05 21.65
#